data_618ece2aef5a496d6e94a6ff61e8ccdd
#
_entry.id   618ece2aef5a496d6e94a6ff61e8ccdd
#
_cell.length_a   1.000
_cell.length_b   1.000
_cell.length_c   1.000
_cell.angle_alpha   90.00
_cell.angle_beta   90.00
_cell.angle_gamma   90.00
#
_symmetry.space_group_name_H-M   'P 1'
#
loop_
_entity.id
_entity.type
_entity.pdbx_description
1 polymer ?
#
loop_
_entity_poly.entity_id
_entity_poly.type
_entity_poly.pdbx_seq_one_letter_code
_entity_poly.pdbx_strand_id
1 'polypeptide(L)'
;MLAASLQRIDDCDIFIGVAAVADYRPERIAEQKIKKSEDSMLLTLIKNPDIVSTIANLTKRPFTVGFAAETDNIEDFGLEKLQRKNLDLLFANDAR
;
A
#
# COMPACT_ATOMS: atom_id res chain seq x y z
N MET A 1 0.50 8.85 -6.07
CA MET A 1 -0.52 7.85 -6.48
C MET A 1 -1.85 8.04 -5.77
N LEU A 2 -1.88 8.21 -4.46
CA LEU A 2 -3.13 8.38 -3.71
C LEU A 2 -3.94 9.58 -4.20
N ALA A 3 -3.32 10.74 -4.37
CA ALA A 3 -4.02 11.95 -4.83
C ALA A 3 -4.66 11.76 -6.20
N ALA A 4 -3.95 11.14 -7.14
CA ALA A 4 -4.47 10.85 -8.48
C ALA A 4 -5.64 9.87 -8.43
N SER A 5 -5.58 8.87 -7.55
CA SER A 5 -6.67 7.91 -7.35
C SER A 5 -7.92 8.60 -6.79
N LEU A 6 -7.74 9.45 -5.77
CA LEU A 6 -8.86 10.17 -5.14
C LEU A 6 -9.54 11.17 -6.08
N GLN A 7 -8.81 11.75 -7.03
CA GLN A 7 -9.38 12.66 -8.01
C GLN A 7 -10.39 11.98 -8.93
N ARG A 8 -10.27 10.67 -9.15
CA ARG A 8 -11.12 9.92 -10.09
C ARG A 8 -12.10 8.98 -9.42
N ILE A 9 -12.11 8.93 -8.09
CA ILE A 9 -12.83 7.89 -7.36
C ILE A 9 -14.35 8.03 -7.48
N ASP A 10 -14.87 9.23 -7.63
CA ASP A 10 -16.32 9.46 -7.71
C ASP A 10 -16.96 8.81 -8.94
N ASP A 11 -16.19 8.66 -10.03
CA ASP A 11 -16.63 8.03 -11.27
C ASP A 11 -16.20 6.56 -11.36
N CYS A 12 -15.67 6.01 -10.28
CA CYS A 12 -15.08 4.68 -10.26
C CYS A 12 -16.03 3.67 -9.63
N ASP A 13 -16.39 2.62 -10.38
CA ASP A 13 -17.21 1.52 -9.86
C ASP A 13 -16.36 0.44 -9.20
N ILE A 14 -15.20 0.17 -9.76
CA ILE A 14 -14.27 -0.87 -9.28
C ILE A 14 -12.87 -0.27 -9.22
N PHE A 15 -12.23 -0.39 -8.07
CA PHE A 15 -10.83 -0.01 -7.86
C PHE A 15 -9.98 -1.25 -7.62
N ILE A 16 -8.96 -1.45 -8.44
CA ILE A 16 -8.05 -2.60 -8.35
C ILE A 16 -6.66 -2.08 -8.03
N GLY A 17 -6.19 -2.36 -6.82
CA GLY A 17 -4.85 -1.96 -6.37
C GLY A 17 -3.82 -3.04 -6.66
N VAL A 18 -3.16 -2.95 -7.80
CA VAL A 18 -2.16 -3.93 -8.26
C VAL A 18 -0.74 -3.47 -7.96
N ALA A 19 -0.49 -2.17 -8.00
CA ALA A 19 0.84 -1.61 -7.85
C ALA A 19 1.43 -1.90 -6.46
N ALA A 20 2.71 -2.26 -6.43
CA ALA A 20 3.44 -2.41 -5.19
C ALA A 20 3.80 -1.03 -4.65
N VAL A 21 3.09 -0.59 -3.62
CA VAL A 21 3.34 0.68 -2.95
C VAL A 21 4.16 0.41 -1.70
N ALA A 22 5.28 1.12 -1.54
CA ALA A 22 6.13 0.97 -0.37
C ALA A 22 5.38 1.41 0.90
N ASP A 23 5.55 0.66 1.99
CA ASP A 23 4.91 0.96 3.28
C ASP A 23 5.54 2.16 3.97
N TYR A 24 6.81 2.42 3.71
CA TYR A 24 7.60 3.46 4.36
C TYR A 24 8.36 4.30 3.36
N ARG A 25 8.65 5.54 3.74
CA ARG A 25 9.53 6.45 3.00
C ARG A 25 10.47 7.17 3.96
N PRO A 26 11.64 7.66 3.47
CA PRO A 26 12.49 8.52 4.29
C PRO A 26 11.74 9.78 4.70
N GLU A 27 11.92 10.19 5.95
CA GLU A 27 11.32 11.42 6.49
C GLU A 27 11.82 12.66 5.73
N ARG A 28 13.11 12.63 5.34
CA ARG A 28 13.75 13.72 4.60
C ARG A 28 14.36 13.21 3.31
N ILE A 29 14.20 13.99 2.25
CA ILE A 29 14.85 13.76 0.96
C ILE A 29 16.11 14.62 0.92
N ALA A 30 17.27 14.00 0.65
CA ALA A 30 18.51 14.74 0.49
C ALA A 30 18.47 15.54 -0.81
N GLU A 31 18.70 16.86 -0.75
CA GLU A 31 18.75 17.74 -1.91
C GLU A 31 20.01 17.52 -2.74
N GLN A 32 21.07 17.03 -2.08
CA GLN A 32 22.36 16.76 -2.71
C GLN A 32 22.77 15.32 -2.46
N LYS A 33 23.69 14.83 -3.28
CA LYS A 33 24.23 13.49 -3.11
C LYS A 33 24.88 13.35 -1.74
N ILE A 34 24.44 12.35 -0.96
CA ILE A 34 25.01 12.06 0.34
C ILE A 34 26.41 11.47 0.16
N LYS A 35 27.40 12.11 0.76
CA LYS A 35 28.78 11.62 0.74
C LYS A 35 28.93 10.50 1.76
N LYS A 36 29.59 9.43 1.37
CA LYS A 36 29.88 8.27 2.22
C LYS A 36 31.06 8.59 3.13
N SER A 37 30.82 9.30 4.22
CA SER A 37 31.85 9.74 5.14
C SER A 37 31.89 8.95 6.46
N GLU A 38 30.90 8.11 6.73
CA GLU A 38 30.80 7.34 7.97
C GLU A 38 30.49 5.89 7.66
N ASP A 39 30.88 4.98 8.60
CA ASP A 39 30.62 3.54 8.46
C ASP A 39 29.16 3.19 8.65
N SER A 40 28.40 4.05 9.31
CA SER A 40 26.98 3.84 9.54
C SER A 40 26.19 5.11 9.27
N MET A 41 24.93 4.93 8.93
CA MET A 41 24.00 6.02 8.70
C MET A 41 22.68 5.73 9.38
N LEU A 42 22.12 6.75 10.07
CA LEU A 42 20.81 6.65 10.67
C LEU A 42 19.77 7.24 9.71
N LEU A 43 18.75 6.45 9.42
CA LEU A 43 17.68 6.86 8.52
C LEU A 43 16.34 6.72 9.21
N THR A 44 15.60 7.82 9.34
CA THR A 44 14.25 7.80 9.89
C THR A 44 13.26 7.57 8.77
N LEU A 45 12.44 6.55 8.92
CA LEU A 45 11.38 6.20 7.96
C LEU A 45 10.02 6.54 8.56
N ILE A 46 9.15 7.10 7.73
CA ILE A 46 7.77 7.37 8.11
C ILE A 46 6.83 6.56 7.22
N LYS A 47 5.67 6.22 7.76
CA LYS A 47 4.71 5.37 7.08
C LYS A 47 4.02 6.09 5.91
N ASN A 48 4.00 5.45 4.76
CA ASN A 48 3.21 5.91 3.63
C ASN A 48 1.72 5.62 3.87
N PRO A 49 0.80 6.41 3.29
CA PRO A 49 -0.61 6.04 3.32
C PRO A 49 -0.84 4.75 2.54
N ASP A 50 -1.73 3.90 3.07
CA ASP A 50 -2.19 2.69 2.41
C ASP A 50 -3.30 3.09 1.43
N ILE A 51 -2.99 3.12 0.14
CA ILE A 51 -3.88 3.62 -0.90
C ILE A 51 -5.15 2.77 -0.99
N VAL A 52 -5.01 1.46 -1.06
CA VAL A 52 -6.15 0.54 -1.20
C VAL A 52 -7.06 0.63 0.02
N SER A 53 -6.48 0.64 1.22
CA SER A 53 -7.24 0.75 2.47
C SER A 53 -7.93 2.12 2.57
N THR A 54 -7.28 3.19 2.16
CA THR A 54 -7.86 4.53 2.16
C THR A 54 -9.11 4.57 1.28
N ILE A 55 -9.04 4.02 0.07
CA ILE A 55 -10.17 3.98 -0.85
C ILE A 55 -11.28 3.07 -0.34
N ALA A 56 -10.92 1.91 0.22
CA ALA A 56 -11.89 0.96 0.77
C ALA A 56 -12.67 1.52 1.96
N ASN A 57 -12.16 2.53 2.64
CA ASN A 57 -12.81 3.14 3.81
C ASN A 57 -13.50 4.47 3.52
N LEU A 58 -13.62 4.87 2.25
CA LEU A 58 -14.41 6.06 1.88
C LEU A 58 -15.90 5.81 2.12
N THR A 59 -16.63 6.89 2.43
CA THR A 59 -18.08 6.82 2.66
C THR A 59 -18.80 6.29 1.40
N LYS A 60 -18.43 6.83 0.24
CA LYS A 60 -18.95 6.37 -1.05
C LYS A 60 -17.81 5.64 -1.78
N ARG A 61 -17.66 4.37 -1.47
CA ARG A 61 -16.53 3.58 -1.95
C ARG A 61 -16.88 2.77 -3.19
N PRO A 62 -15.92 2.57 -4.11
CA PRO A 62 -16.07 1.59 -5.18
C PRO A 62 -15.90 0.17 -4.64
N PHE A 63 -16.25 -0.82 -5.46
CA PHE A 63 -15.87 -2.21 -5.19
C PHE A 63 -14.34 -2.29 -5.22
N THR A 64 -13.72 -2.67 -4.12
CA THR A 64 -12.27 -2.54 -3.93
C THR A 64 -11.59 -3.90 -3.93
N VAL A 65 -10.63 -4.08 -4.82
CA VAL A 65 -9.86 -5.31 -5.01
C VAL A 65 -8.40 -5.05 -4.68
N GLY A 66 -7.80 -5.94 -3.89
CA GLY A 66 -6.39 -5.89 -3.55
C GLY A 66 -5.65 -7.15 -3.96
N PHE A 67 -4.33 -7.08 -3.89
CA PHE A 67 -3.42 -8.20 -4.12
C PHE A 67 -2.46 -8.31 -2.94
N ALA A 68 -2.13 -9.54 -2.58
CA ALA A 68 -1.16 -9.82 -1.53
C ALA A 68 -0.24 -10.94 -1.98
N ALA A 69 1.05 -10.80 -1.68
CA ALA A 69 2.05 -11.86 -1.86
C ALA A 69 2.41 -12.38 -0.48
N GLU A 70 2.16 -13.65 -0.24
CA GLU A 70 2.42 -14.29 1.04
C GLU A 70 3.33 -15.49 0.84
N THR A 71 4.21 -15.73 1.81
CA THR A 71 5.14 -16.87 1.77
C THR A 71 4.72 -17.98 2.71
N ASP A 72 3.79 -17.73 3.61
CA ASP A 72 3.32 -18.67 4.62
C ASP A 72 1.88 -18.36 4.99
N ASN A 73 1.10 -19.38 5.36
CA ASN A 73 -0.31 -19.25 5.78
C ASN A 73 -1.12 -18.32 4.87
N ILE A 74 -1.09 -18.60 3.56
CA ILE A 74 -1.65 -17.71 2.52
C ILE A 74 -3.11 -17.38 2.79
N GLU A 75 -3.93 -18.38 3.14
CA GLU A 75 -5.35 -18.17 3.40
C GLU A 75 -5.60 -17.31 4.63
N ASP A 76 -4.90 -17.59 5.74
CA ASP A 76 -5.09 -16.87 7.00
C ASP A 76 -4.64 -15.42 6.90
N PHE A 77 -3.47 -15.17 6.31
CA PHE A 77 -2.96 -13.82 6.13
C PHE A 77 -3.77 -13.05 5.09
N GLY A 78 -4.23 -13.72 4.04
CA GLY A 78 -5.10 -13.12 3.04
C GLY A 78 -6.43 -12.67 3.64
N LEU A 79 -7.08 -13.52 4.42
CA LEU A 79 -8.33 -13.19 5.11
C LEU A 79 -8.15 -12.05 6.11
N GLU A 80 -7.05 -12.04 6.85
CA GLU A 80 -6.74 -10.96 7.78
C GLU A 80 -6.62 -9.63 7.06
N LYS A 81 -5.90 -9.59 5.94
CA LYS A 81 -5.74 -8.37 5.13
C LYS A 81 -7.06 -7.91 4.52
N LEU A 82 -7.88 -8.85 4.03
CA LEU A 82 -9.20 -8.56 3.48
C LEU A 82 -10.05 -7.79 4.49
N GLN A 83 -10.10 -8.28 5.72
CA GLN A 83 -10.90 -7.70 6.80
C GLN A 83 -10.29 -6.41 7.31
N ARG A 84 -8.99 -6.39 7.57
CA ARG A 84 -8.30 -5.22 8.12
C ARG A 84 -8.36 -4.02 7.18
N LYS A 85 -8.20 -4.24 5.89
CA LYS A 85 -8.22 -3.18 4.87
C LYS A 85 -9.60 -2.88 4.33
N ASN A 86 -10.61 -3.64 4.75
CA ASN A 86 -12.00 -3.49 4.31
C ASN A 86 -12.17 -3.70 2.79
N LEU A 87 -11.48 -4.69 2.24
CA LEU A 87 -11.55 -5.02 0.83
C LEU A 87 -12.76 -5.89 0.51
N ASP A 88 -13.27 -5.81 -0.71
CA ASP A 88 -14.33 -6.69 -1.21
C ASP A 88 -13.77 -7.99 -1.77
N LEU A 89 -12.57 -7.93 -2.34
CA LEU A 89 -11.90 -9.10 -2.92
C LEU A 89 -10.39 -8.95 -2.77
N LEU A 90 -9.72 -10.04 -2.44
CA LEU A 90 -8.26 -10.09 -2.35
C LEU A 90 -7.75 -11.33 -3.07
N PHE A 91 -6.80 -11.12 -3.99
CA PHE A 91 -6.05 -12.20 -4.60
C PHE A 91 -4.74 -12.39 -3.83
N ALA A 92 -4.64 -13.52 -3.14
CA ALA A 92 -3.44 -13.86 -2.39
C ALA A 92 -2.58 -14.82 -3.20
N ASN A 93 -1.36 -14.40 -3.50
CA ASN A 93 -0.41 -15.18 -4.29
C ASN A 93 0.63 -15.84 -3.38
N ASP A 94 1.02 -17.07 -3.74
CA ASP A 94 2.14 -17.76 -3.12
C ASP A 94 3.44 -17.20 -3.72
N ALA A 95 4.22 -16.50 -2.90
CA ALA A 95 5.46 -15.85 -3.34
C ALA A 95 6.71 -16.65 -3.01
N ARG A 96 6.57 -17.92 -2.60
CA ARG A 96 7.73 -18.79 -2.31
C ARG A 96 8.46 -19.22 -3.56
#